data_e2615944122b1013e38782cd659f51f5
#
_entry.id   e2615944122b1013e38782cd659f51f5
#
_cell.length_a   1.000
_cell.length_b   1.000
_cell.length_c   1.000
_cell.angle_alpha   90.00
_cell.angle_beta   90.00
_cell.angle_gamma   90.00
#
_symmetry.space_group_name_H-M   'P 1'
#
loop_
_entity.id
_entity.type
_entity.pdbx_description
1 polymer ?
#
loop_
_entity_poly.entity_id
_entity_poly.type
_entity_poly.pdbx_seq_one_letter_code
_entity_poly.pdbx_strand_id
1 'polypeptide(L)'
;MPSITPYSNEVHRSQVIRLWETVFGYEAAHNAPGLSIDKKLAAGDGLFFVALAGDTVAGTVLAGYDGHRGWLYSVAVHPSHRQAGVGTALVRHAEQALTQRGCMKINLQIVSGNEGVTRFYESLGYAVEPRISMGKRIPQNITPA
;
A
#
# COMPACT_ATOMS: atom_id res chain seq x y z
N MET A 1 -1.09 -20.16 -6.12
CA MET A 1 -0.41 -18.92 -5.75
C MET A 1 -0.96 -17.74 -6.50
N PRO A 2 -1.31 -16.64 -5.83
CA PRO A 2 -1.71 -15.43 -6.52
C PRO A 2 -0.55 -14.87 -7.34
N SER A 3 -0.85 -14.28 -8.46
CA SER A 3 0.15 -13.58 -9.26
C SER A 3 0.14 -12.10 -8.90
N ILE A 4 1.33 -11.49 -8.86
CA ILE A 4 1.47 -10.06 -8.62
C ILE A 4 1.66 -9.36 -9.95
N THR A 5 0.86 -8.32 -10.19
CA THR A 5 0.88 -7.57 -11.44
C THR A 5 0.70 -6.08 -11.17
N PRO A 6 1.16 -5.22 -12.08
CA PRO A 6 0.86 -3.80 -11.95
C PRO A 6 -0.64 -3.54 -11.95
N TYR A 7 -1.06 -2.55 -11.18
CA TYR A 7 -2.44 -2.13 -11.14
C TYR A 7 -2.90 -1.58 -12.49
N SER A 8 -4.09 -2.00 -12.92
CA SER A 8 -4.74 -1.44 -14.09
C SER A 8 -6.04 -0.76 -13.66
N ASN A 9 -6.15 0.54 -13.95
CA ASN A 9 -7.32 1.31 -13.52
C ASN A 9 -8.61 0.81 -14.16
N GLU A 10 -8.54 0.37 -15.41
CA GLU A 10 -9.72 -0.13 -16.12
C GLU A 10 -10.24 -1.45 -15.54
N VAL A 11 -9.34 -2.31 -15.11
CA VAL A 11 -9.68 -3.68 -14.73
C VAL A 11 -9.87 -3.83 -13.23
N HIS A 12 -9.04 -3.15 -12.43
CA HIS A 12 -8.93 -3.43 -10.99
C HIS A 12 -9.60 -2.41 -10.09
N ARG A 13 -9.96 -1.22 -10.60
CA ARG A 13 -10.35 -0.09 -9.75
C ARG A 13 -11.49 -0.44 -8.78
N SER A 14 -12.58 -0.98 -9.27
CA SER A 14 -13.74 -1.23 -8.41
C SER A 14 -13.44 -2.30 -7.36
N GLN A 15 -12.66 -3.32 -7.70
CA GLN A 15 -12.27 -4.34 -6.74
C GLN A 15 -11.34 -3.79 -5.67
N VAL A 16 -10.39 -2.92 -6.04
CA VAL A 16 -9.48 -2.31 -5.08
C VAL A 16 -10.24 -1.38 -4.13
N ILE A 17 -11.17 -0.59 -4.64
CA ILE A 17 -12.00 0.26 -3.79
C ILE A 17 -12.75 -0.58 -2.75
N ARG A 18 -13.40 -1.65 -3.17
CA ARG A 18 -14.13 -2.52 -2.24
C ARG A 18 -13.18 -3.19 -1.24
N LEU A 19 -12.01 -3.62 -1.69
CA LEU A 19 -11.01 -4.23 -0.82
C LEU A 19 -10.58 -3.23 0.28
N TRP A 20 -10.25 -2.01 -0.09
CA TRP A 20 -9.79 -1.01 0.86
C TRP A 20 -10.90 -0.59 1.82
N GLU A 21 -12.15 -0.49 1.35
CA GLU A 21 -13.29 -0.24 2.23
C GLU A 21 -13.45 -1.35 3.26
N THR A 22 -13.28 -2.60 2.84
CA THR A 22 -13.40 -3.76 3.73
C THR A 22 -12.27 -3.80 4.76
N VAL A 23 -11.03 -3.55 4.33
CA VAL A 23 -9.84 -3.74 5.19
C VAL A 23 -9.59 -2.53 6.08
N PHE A 24 -9.72 -1.32 5.54
CA PHE A 24 -9.30 -0.12 6.25
C PHE A 24 -10.45 0.66 6.89
N GLY A 25 -11.63 0.66 6.30
CA GLY A 25 -12.74 1.49 6.75
C GLY A 25 -12.39 2.98 6.63
N TYR A 26 -13.06 3.71 5.76
CA TYR A 26 -12.70 5.12 5.50
C TYR A 26 -13.68 6.05 6.20
N GLU A 27 -13.17 6.83 7.15
CA GLU A 27 -13.95 7.81 7.90
C GLU A 27 -13.68 9.24 7.46
N ALA A 28 -12.57 9.48 6.75
CA ALA A 28 -12.18 10.81 6.33
C ALA A 28 -12.03 10.88 4.81
N ALA A 29 -12.50 11.98 4.22
CA ALA A 29 -12.52 12.14 2.77
C ALA A 29 -11.13 12.03 2.12
N HIS A 30 -10.08 12.51 2.80
CA HIS A 30 -8.71 12.44 2.24
C HIS A 30 -8.18 11.02 2.12
N ASN A 31 -8.80 10.06 2.82
CA ASN A 31 -8.46 8.64 2.74
C ASN A 31 -9.40 7.87 1.81
N ALA A 32 -10.37 8.53 1.17
CA ALA A 32 -11.31 7.85 0.29
C ALA A 32 -10.54 7.06 -0.77
N PRO A 33 -10.92 5.79 -1.01
CA PRO A 33 -10.17 4.92 -1.91
C PRO A 33 -9.96 5.49 -3.30
N GLY A 34 -11.02 6.02 -3.91
CA GLY A 34 -10.90 6.58 -5.26
C GLY A 34 -9.93 7.74 -5.33
N LEU A 35 -9.94 8.62 -4.34
CA LEU A 35 -9.02 9.75 -4.28
C LEU A 35 -7.57 9.27 -4.14
N SER A 36 -7.34 8.29 -3.26
CA SER A 36 -6.00 7.71 -3.07
C SER A 36 -5.48 7.08 -4.36
N ILE A 37 -6.32 6.37 -5.09
CA ILE A 37 -5.94 5.78 -6.37
C ILE A 37 -5.58 6.88 -7.37
N ASP A 38 -6.43 7.90 -7.51
CA ASP A 38 -6.19 8.97 -8.47
C ASP A 38 -4.89 9.72 -8.17
N LYS A 39 -4.62 10.00 -6.90
CA LYS A 39 -3.37 10.65 -6.50
C LYS A 39 -2.16 9.77 -6.81
N LYS A 40 -2.27 8.46 -6.55
CA LYS A 40 -1.17 7.53 -6.85
C LYS A 40 -0.90 7.44 -8.35
N LEU A 41 -1.94 7.37 -9.15
CA LEU A 41 -1.79 7.35 -10.61
C LEU A 41 -1.17 8.64 -11.13
N ALA A 42 -1.53 9.78 -10.55
CA ALA A 42 -0.96 11.07 -10.93
C ALA A 42 0.53 11.16 -10.63
N ALA A 43 1.04 10.43 -9.63
CA ALA A 43 2.47 10.37 -9.34
C ALA A 43 3.26 9.67 -10.46
N GLY A 44 2.62 8.79 -11.21
CA GLY A 44 3.19 8.19 -12.42
C GLY A 44 4.43 7.35 -12.19
N ASP A 45 4.60 6.77 -11.01
CA ASP A 45 5.83 6.04 -10.67
C ASP A 45 5.74 4.53 -10.94
N GLY A 46 4.57 4.01 -11.28
CA GLY A 46 4.39 2.58 -11.54
C GLY A 46 4.50 1.68 -10.31
N LEU A 47 4.42 2.24 -9.11
CA LEU A 47 4.61 1.49 -7.86
C LEU A 47 3.29 1.16 -7.18
N PHE A 48 2.38 0.60 -7.94
CA PHE A 48 1.08 0.14 -7.45
C PHE A 48 0.84 -1.26 -8.00
N PHE A 49 0.77 -2.25 -7.12
CA PHE A 49 0.67 -3.66 -7.52
C PHE A 49 -0.55 -4.31 -6.88
N VAL A 50 -1.12 -5.26 -7.59
CA VAL A 50 -2.23 -6.08 -7.09
C VAL A 50 -1.83 -7.55 -7.12
N ALA A 51 -2.35 -8.32 -6.18
CA ALA A 51 -2.27 -9.76 -6.18
C ALA A 51 -3.58 -10.31 -6.73
N LEU A 52 -3.49 -11.14 -7.75
CA LEU A 52 -4.66 -11.74 -8.39
C LEU A 52 -4.76 -13.21 -8.08
N ALA A 53 -5.92 -13.62 -7.60
CA ALA A 53 -6.32 -15.03 -7.51
C ALA A 53 -7.31 -15.26 -8.66
N GLY A 54 -6.81 -15.78 -9.78
CA GLY A 54 -7.56 -15.76 -11.03
C GLY A 54 -7.78 -14.32 -11.48
N ASP A 55 -9.04 -13.91 -11.64
CA ASP A 55 -9.40 -12.54 -12.00
C ASP A 55 -9.77 -11.68 -10.79
N THR A 56 -9.67 -12.24 -9.60
CA THR A 56 -10.07 -11.53 -8.37
C THR A 56 -8.87 -10.87 -7.72
N VAL A 57 -9.02 -9.60 -7.37
CA VAL A 57 -7.98 -8.89 -6.59
C VAL A 57 -8.01 -9.40 -5.15
N ALA A 58 -6.95 -10.11 -4.77
CA ALA A 58 -6.81 -10.66 -3.42
C ALA A 58 -6.08 -9.71 -2.48
N GLY A 59 -5.30 -8.79 -3.03
CA GLY A 59 -4.56 -7.83 -2.21
C GLY A 59 -3.89 -6.75 -3.02
N THR A 60 -3.36 -5.76 -2.31
CA THR A 60 -2.67 -4.61 -2.91
C THR A 60 -1.42 -4.25 -2.13
N VAL A 61 -0.51 -3.57 -2.80
CA VAL A 61 0.59 -2.83 -2.17
C VAL A 61 0.87 -1.60 -3.00
N LEU A 62 1.03 -0.47 -2.32
CA LEU A 62 1.54 0.75 -2.92
C LEU A 62 2.92 1.01 -2.36
N ALA A 63 3.83 1.46 -3.21
CA ALA A 63 5.16 1.84 -2.80
C ALA A 63 5.49 3.22 -3.35
N GLY A 64 6.40 3.91 -2.69
CA GLY A 64 6.92 5.19 -3.16
C GLY A 64 8.40 5.27 -2.87
N TYR A 65 9.14 6.05 -3.66
CA TYR A 65 10.55 6.29 -3.45
C TYR A 65 10.82 7.77 -3.62
N ASP A 66 11.30 8.41 -2.57
CA ASP A 66 11.57 9.85 -2.59
C ASP A 66 13.03 10.18 -2.88
N GLY A 67 13.83 9.18 -3.25
CA GLY A 67 15.27 9.33 -3.48
C GLY A 67 16.10 9.06 -2.23
N HIS A 68 15.47 9.05 -1.06
CA HIS A 68 16.13 8.80 0.23
C HIS A 68 15.59 7.53 0.89
N ARG A 69 14.27 7.40 0.96
CA ARG A 69 13.60 6.25 1.55
C ARG A 69 12.55 5.69 0.60
N GLY A 70 12.40 4.38 0.61
CA GLY A 70 11.22 3.74 0.06
C GLY A 70 10.15 3.68 1.13
N TRP A 71 8.90 3.69 0.71
CA TRP A 71 7.75 3.62 1.61
C TRP A 71 6.76 2.59 1.09
N LEU A 72 6.19 1.82 1.99
CA LEU A 72 5.07 0.93 1.70
C LEU A 72 3.83 1.46 2.39
N TYR A 73 2.71 1.42 1.69
CA TYR A 73 1.43 1.82 2.24
C TYR A 73 0.30 1.12 1.51
N SER A 74 -0.89 1.20 2.08
CA SER A 74 -2.09 0.53 1.55
C SER A 74 -1.84 -0.94 1.23
N VAL A 75 -1.10 -1.61 2.11
CA VAL A 75 -0.89 -3.05 2.01
C VAL A 75 -2.13 -3.71 2.59
N ALA A 76 -2.88 -4.38 1.74
CA ALA A 76 -4.16 -4.98 2.11
C ALA A 76 -4.26 -6.38 1.53
N VAL A 77 -4.81 -7.30 2.32
CA VAL A 77 -5.15 -8.65 1.86
C VAL A 77 -6.61 -8.91 2.22
N HIS A 78 -7.38 -9.33 1.23
CA HIS A 78 -8.79 -9.66 1.47
C HIS A 78 -8.89 -10.75 2.54
N PRO A 79 -9.85 -10.64 3.48
CA PRO A 79 -9.95 -11.61 4.57
C PRO A 79 -10.03 -13.07 4.11
N SER A 80 -10.67 -13.35 2.97
CA SER A 80 -10.80 -14.71 2.45
C SER A 80 -9.49 -15.26 1.87
N HIS A 81 -8.46 -14.42 1.72
CA HIS A 81 -7.16 -14.82 1.16
C HIS A 81 -6.01 -14.68 2.17
N ARG A 82 -6.32 -14.43 3.43
CA ARG A 82 -5.29 -14.31 4.47
C ARG A 82 -4.66 -15.67 4.77
N GLN A 83 -3.43 -15.63 5.28
CA GLN A 83 -2.62 -16.79 5.65
C GLN A 83 -2.26 -17.70 4.47
N ALA A 84 -2.38 -17.17 3.25
CA ALA A 84 -1.96 -17.86 2.03
C ALA A 84 -0.69 -17.27 1.43
N GLY A 85 0.02 -16.43 2.19
CA GLY A 85 1.27 -15.82 1.74
C GLY A 85 1.10 -14.63 0.80
N VAL A 86 -0.12 -14.12 0.62
CA VAL A 86 -0.39 -13.02 -0.31
C VAL A 86 0.31 -11.74 0.15
N GLY A 87 0.21 -11.39 1.43
CA GLY A 87 0.85 -10.19 1.98
C GLY A 87 2.36 -10.24 1.83
N THR A 88 2.97 -11.38 2.14
CA THR A 88 4.40 -11.57 1.97
C THR A 88 4.83 -11.40 0.52
N ALA A 89 4.09 -12.00 -0.41
CA ALA A 89 4.39 -11.89 -1.83
C ALA A 89 4.30 -10.43 -2.32
N LEU A 90 3.27 -9.70 -1.88
CA LEU A 90 3.12 -8.29 -2.23
C LEU A 90 4.27 -7.44 -1.70
N VAL A 91 4.64 -7.61 -0.44
CA VAL A 91 5.74 -6.84 0.15
C VAL A 91 7.05 -7.15 -0.56
N ARG A 92 7.35 -8.44 -0.81
CA ARG A 92 8.58 -8.83 -1.52
C ARG A 92 8.62 -8.26 -2.92
N HIS A 93 7.50 -8.24 -3.62
CA HIS A 93 7.42 -7.65 -4.97
C HIS A 93 7.72 -6.15 -4.94
N ALA A 94 7.13 -5.43 -3.98
CA ALA A 94 7.40 -4.00 -3.82
C ALA A 94 8.86 -3.73 -3.46
N GLU A 95 9.46 -4.56 -2.59
CA GLU A 95 10.87 -4.45 -2.24
C GLU A 95 11.76 -4.60 -3.47
N GLN A 96 11.45 -5.56 -4.33
CA GLN A 96 12.21 -5.75 -5.57
C GLN A 96 12.09 -4.54 -6.49
N ALA A 97 10.89 -4.02 -6.66
CA ALA A 97 10.66 -2.84 -7.50
C ALA A 97 11.42 -1.62 -6.97
N LEU A 98 11.44 -1.42 -5.67
CA LEU A 98 12.18 -0.32 -5.04
C LEU A 98 13.69 -0.53 -5.18
N THR A 99 14.17 -1.75 -4.98
CA THR A 99 15.58 -2.09 -5.12
C THR A 99 16.08 -1.77 -6.54
N GLN A 100 15.29 -2.06 -7.55
CA GLN A 100 15.64 -1.76 -8.95
C GLN A 100 15.77 -0.26 -9.21
N ARG A 101 15.19 0.58 -8.35
CA ARG A 101 15.30 2.03 -8.45
C ARG A 101 16.43 2.61 -7.60
N GLY A 102 17.22 1.76 -6.96
CA GLY A 102 18.33 2.19 -6.13
C GLY A 102 17.97 2.44 -4.66
N CYS A 103 16.77 2.07 -4.25
CA CYS A 103 16.33 2.24 -2.87
C CYS A 103 17.13 1.33 -1.94
N MET A 104 17.67 1.90 -0.86
CA MET A 104 18.50 1.16 0.09
C MET A 104 17.84 0.94 1.44
N LYS A 105 16.73 1.63 1.71
CA LYS A 105 16.01 1.46 2.96
C LYS A 105 14.53 1.74 2.74
N ILE A 106 13.69 0.88 3.30
CA ILE A 106 12.24 0.97 3.20
C ILE A 106 11.66 1.20 4.58
N ASN A 107 10.78 2.19 4.70
CA ASN A 107 10.03 2.47 5.90
C ASN A 107 8.53 2.27 5.66
N LEU A 108 7.80 2.10 6.74
CA LEU A 108 6.35 2.03 6.72
C LEU A 108 5.82 2.50 8.07
N GLN A 109 4.55 2.80 8.12
CA GLN A 109 3.90 3.20 9.35
C GLN A 109 2.78 2.20 9.69
N ILE A 110 2.65 1.90 10.96
CA ILE A 110 1.65 0.99 11.48
C ILE A 110 0.85 1.76 12.52
N VAL A 111 -0.48 1.62 12.46
CA VAL A 111 -1.33 2.22 13.48
C VAL A 111 -0.94 1.67 14.85
N SER A 112 -0.72 2.59 15.79
CA SER A 112 -0.32 2.24 17.14
C SER A 112 -1.28 1.23 17.76
N GLY A 113 -0.73 0.17 18.37
CA GLY A 113 -1.51 -0.89 18.98
C GLY A 113 -1.82 -2.07 18.06
N ASN A 114 -1.52 -1.97 16.77
CA ASN A 114 -1.74 -3.09 15.85
C ASN A 114 -0.53 -4.05 15.89
N GLU A 115 -0.48 -4.85 16.94
CA GLU A 115 0.65 -5.75 17.18
C GLU A 115 0.75 -6.88 16.17
N GLY A 116 -0.37 -7.36 15.65
CA GLY A 116 -0.38 -8.41 14.64
C GLY A 116 0.29 -7.97 13.34
N VAL A 117 0.03 -6.76 12.93
CA VAL A 117 0.68 -6.18 11.73
C VAL A 117 2.17 -5.96 12.00
N THR A 118 2.53 -5.47 13.18
CA THR A 118 3.93 -5.29 13.57
C THR A 118 4.68 -6.61 13.48
N ARG A 119 4.13 -7.70 14.04
CA ARG A 119 4.76 -9.02 13.98
C ARG A 119 4.90 -9.52 12.54
N PHE A 120 3.91 -9.24 11.70
CA PHE A 120 3.99 -9.60 10.28
C PHE A 120 5.22 -8.96 9.62
N TYR A 121 5.40 -7.66 9.80
CA TYR A 121 6.55 -6.97 9.19
C TYR A 121 7.88 -7.38 9.85
N GLU A 122 7.89 -7.64 11.15
CA GLU A 122 9.09 -8.15 11.81
C GLU A 122 9.52 -9.49 11.22
N SER A 123 8.56 -10.35 10.88
CA SER A 123 8.87 -11.63 10.23
C SER A 123 9.50 -11.46 8.85
N LEU A 124 9.33 -10.29 8.23
CA LEU A 124 9.90 -9.98 6.93
C LEU A 124 11.21 -9.18 7.04
N GLY A 125 11.71 -8.97 8.25
CA GLY A 125 12.99 -8.30 8.46
C GLY A 125 12.88 -6.82 8.82
N TYR A 126 11.67 -6.30 9.02
CA TYR A 126 11.47 -4.93 9.47
C TYR A 126 11.63 -4.86 10.99
N ALA A 127 12.01 -3.70 11.48
CA ALA A 127 12.16 -3.48 12.92
C ALA A 127 11.56 -2.14 13.30
N VAL A 128 10.98 -2.09 14.49
CA VAL A 128 10.49 -0.83 15.05
C VAL A 128 11.70 0.09 15.30
N GLU A 129 11.60 1.32 14.83
CA GLU A 129 12.68 2.29 14.95
C GLU A 129 12.34 3.33 16.04
N PRO A 130 13.35 3.83 16.77
CA PRO A 130 13.13 4.86 17.79
C PRO A 130 12.97 6.23 17.12
N ARG A 131 11.91 6.39 16.37
CA ARG A 131 11.56 7.63 15.68
C ARG A 131 10.13 7.99 16.04
N ILE A 132 9.90 9.29 16.22
CA ILE A 132 8.54 9.80 16.39
C ILE A 132 8.02 10.17 15.01
N SER A 133 6.85 9.66 14.66
CA SER A 133 6.17 10.05 13.43
C SER A 133 5.32 11.29 13.69
N MET A 134 5.41 12.28 12.82
CA MET A 134 4.59 13.48 12.91
C MET A 134 3.90 13.70 11.56
N GLY A 135 2.67 14.18 11.60
CA GLY A 135 1.90 14.43 10.40
C GLY A 135 1.16 15.75 10.47
N LYS A 136 0.96 16.36 9.32
CA LYS A 136 0.17 17.58 9.20
C LYS A 136 -0.65 17.48 7.92
N ARG A 137 -1.94 17.71 8.03
CA ARG A 137 -2.80 17.80 6.85
C ARG A 137 -2.58 19.14 6.18
N ILE A 138 -2.44 19.09 4.86
CA ILE A 138 -2.39 20.31 4.07
C ILE A 138 -3.83 20.66 3.69
N PRO A 139 -4.30 21.87 4.03
CA PRO A 139 -5.65 22.27 3.63
C PRO A 139 -5.81 22.23 2.11
N GLN A 140 -6.88 21.61 1.66
CA GLN A 140 -7.20 21.53 0.24
C GLN A 140 -7.99 22.78 -0.14
N ASN A 141 -7.26 23.84 -0.39
CA ASN A 141 -7.87 25.08 -0.85
C ASN A 141 -8.07 24.95 -2.36
N ILE A 142 -9.28 24.56 -2.74
CA ILE A 142 -9.66 24.40 -4.14
C ILE A 142 -10.43 25.61 -4.65
N THR A 143 -10.27 26.76 -4.02
CA THR A 143 -10.89 27.98 -4.55
C THR A 143 -10.21 28.30 -5.88
N PRO A 144 -10.95 28.33 -6.98
CA PRO A 144 -10.37 28.70 -8.26
C PRO A 144 -9.82 30.12 -8.18
N ALA A 145 -8.69 30.31 -8.76
CA ALA A 145 -8.08 31.63 -8.81
C ALA A 145 -8.94 32.60 -9.61
#